data_681d7f6155a2f97b59f70879673ac8b9
#
_entry.id   681d7f6155a2f97b59f70879673ac8b9
#
_cell.length_a   1.000
_cell.length_b   1.000
_cell.length_c   1.000
_cell.angle_alpha   90.00
_cell.angle_beta   90.00
_cell.angle_gamma   90.00
#
_symmetry.space_group_name_H-M   'P 1'
#
loop_
_entity.id
_entity.type
_entity.pdbx_description
1 polymer ?
#
loop_
_entity_poly.entity_id
_entity_poly.type
_entity_poly.pdbx_seq_one_letter_code
_entity_poly.pdbx_strand_id
1 'polypeptide(L)' 'MLVLTRKLGQSIMIGDEIEVVVLEVRGEQVRLGISAPRDVTVHRKEIYSQIHEEN' A
#
# COMPACT_ATOMS: atom_id res chain seq x y z
N MET A 1 3.06 -7.26 -14.75
CA MET A 1 2.51 -6.83 -13.44
C MET A 1 1.88 -8.02 -12.74
N LEU A 2 2.09 -8.15 -11.46
CA LEU A 2 1.42 -9.19 -10.68
C LEU A 2 0.04 -8.69 -10.25
N VAL A 3 -0.97 -9.48 -10.52
CA VAL A 3 -2.34 -9.17 -10.12
C VAL A 3 -2.84 -10.31 -9.24
N LEU A 4 -3.43 -9.96 -8.11
CA LEU A 4 -3.92 -10.94 -7.17
C LEU A 4 -5.14 -10.43 -6.42
N THR A 5 -5.85 -11.33 -5.77
CA THR A 5 -7.05 -11.01 -5.02
C THR A 5 -6.83 -11.36 -3.55
N ARG A 6 -7.25 -10.47 -2.65
CA ARG A 6 -7.18 -10.72 -1.22
C ARG A 6 -8.52 -10.43 -0.57
N LYS A 7 -8.81 -11.18 0.49
CA LYS A 7 -10.01 -10.98 1.28
C LYS A 7 -9.70 -10.09 2.47
N LEU A 8 -10.74 -9.62 3.13
CA LEU A 8 -10.62 -8.80 4.33
C LEU A 8 -9.74 -9.52 5.36
N GLY A 9 -8.77 -8.80 5.91
CA GLY A 9 -7.86 -9.32 6.90
C GLY A 9 -6.67 -10.08 6.36
N GLN A 10 -6.63 -10.31 5.05
CA GLN A 10 -5.49 -10.99 4.42
C GLN A 10 -4.45 -9.99 3.99
N SER A 11 -3.21 -10.44 3.88
CA SER A 11 -2.11 -9.55 3.55
C SER A 11 -1.27 -10.08 2.40
N ILE A 12 -0.41 -9.20 1.91
CA ILE A 12 0.53 -9.46 0.83
C ILE A 12 1.90 -9.04 1.33
N MET A 13 2.91 -9.85 1.04
CA MET A 13 4.29 -9.47 1.34
C MET A 13 4.97 -8.95 0.10
N ILE A 14 5.69 -7.86 0.24
CA ILE A 14 6.52 -7.29 -0.81
C ILE A 14 7.94 -7.31 -0.28
N GLY A 15 8.75 -8.22 -0.82
CA GLY A 15 10.05 -8.50 -0.23
C GLY A 15 9.88 -9.14 1.13
N ASP A 16 10.82 -8.92 2.01
CA ASP A 16 10.79 -9.50 3.36
C ASP A 16 10.26 -8.54 4.41
N GLU A 17 10.17 -7.25 4.07
CA GLU A 17 9.97 -6.23 5.09
C GLU A 17 8.67 -5.42 4.92
N ILE A 18 8.01 -5.52 3.78
CA ILE A 18 6.81 -4.73 3.52
C ILE A 18 5.60 -5.64 3.52
N GLU A 19 4.63 -5.28 4.34
CA GLU A 19 3.37 -6.02 4.41
C GLU A 19 2.21 -5.07 4.08
N VAL A 20 1.33 -5.52 3.21
CA VAL A 20 0.11 -4.78 2.85
C VAL A 20 -1.07 -5.62 3.28
N VAL A 21 -1.93 -5.08 4.13
CA VAL A 21 -3.07 -5.80 4.65
C VAL A 21 -4.37 -5.09 4.26
N VAL A 22 -5.39 -5.89 3.95
CA VAL A 22 -6.72 -5.35 3.63
C VAL A 22 -7.46 -5.14 4.95
N LEU A 23 -7.65 -3.89 5.35
CA LEU A 23 -8.28 -3.56 6.62
C LEU A 23 -9.80 -3.49 6.51
N GLU A 24 -10.30 -2.94 5.41
CA GLU A 24 -11.73 -2.74 5.25
C GLU A 24 -12.06 -2.60 3.75
N VAL A 25 -13.20 -3.13 3.37
CA VAL A 25 -13.73 -2.94 2.01
C VAL A 25 -15.13 -2.37 2.16
N ARG A 26 -15.37 -1.22 1.56
CA ARG A 26 -16.64 -0.54 1.65
C ARG A 26 -17.00 0.04 0.28
N GLY A 27 -17.89 -0.64 -0.44
CA GLY A 27 -18.26 -0.23 -1.79
C GLY A 27 -17.05 -0.22 -2.70
N GLU A 28 -16.76 0.91 -3.31
CA GLU A 28 -15.61 1.07 -4.19
C GLU A 28 -14.35 1.49 -3.45
N GLN A 29 -14.43 1.64 -2.14
CA GLN A 29 -13.30 2.07 -1.33
C GLN A 29 -12.71 0.89 -0.60
N VAL A 30 -11.38 0.84 -0.58
CA VAL A 30 -10.64 -0.20 0.12
C VAL A 30 -9.63 0.49 1.03
N ARG A 31 -9.62 0.08 2.29
CA ARG A 31 -8.59 0.53 3.23
C ARG A 31 -7.48 -0.47 3.30
N LEU A 32 -6.27 0.01 3.11
CA LEU A 32 -5.07 -0.81 3.16
C LEU A 32 -4.19 -0.33 4.30
N GLY A 33 -3.67 -1.28 5.07
CA GLY A 33 -2.62 -1.00 6.04
C GLY A 33 -1.29 -1.41 5.44
N ILE A 34 -0.30 -0.56 5.54
CA ILE A 34 1.01 -0.83 4.99
C ILE A 34 2.05 -0.72 6.09
N SER A 35 2.79 -1.79 6.29
CA SER A 35 3.89 -1.84 7.25
C SER A 35 5.19 -1.90 6.47
N ALA A 36 6.09 -0.95 6.73
CA ALA A 36 7.36 -0.86 6.03
C ALA A 36 8.44 -0.37 6.99
N PRO A 37 9.72 -0.70 6.72
CA PRO A 37 10.81 -0.19 7.54
C PRO A 37 10.98 1.31 7.34
N ARG A 38 11.74 1.95 8.26
CA ARG A 38 11.89 3.39 8.28
C ARG A 38 12.59 3.97 7.05
N ASP A 39 13.41 3.18 6.40
CA ASP A 39 14.14 3.61 5.21
C ASP A 39 13.30 3.50 3.93
N VAL A 40 12.09 2.97 4.05
CA VAL A 40 11.15 2.90 2.93
C VAL A 40 9.99 3.83 3.24
N THR A 41 9.89 4.91 2.47
CA THR A 41 8.77 5.84 2.63
C THR A 41 7.57 5.34 1.83
N VAL A 42 6.38 5.49 2.42
CA VAL A 42 5.14 5.05 1.80
C VAL A 42 4.29 6.29 1.53
N HIS A 43 3.97 6.53 0.28
CA HIS A 43 3.15 7.65 -0.13
C HIS A 43 2.04 7.20 -1.06
N ARG A 44 0.93 7.91 -1.02
CA ARG A 44 -0.08 7.78 -2.06
C ARG A 44 0.54 8.32 -3.36
N LYS A 45 0.17 7.72 -4.47
CA LYS A 45 0.76 8.10 -5.74
C LYS A 45 0.54 9.58 -6.06
N GLU A 46 -0.63 10.11 -5.77
CA GLU A 46 -0.92 11.52 -6.03
C GLU A 46 -0.04 12.45 -5.18
N ILE A 47 0.30 12.04 -3.96
CA ILE A 47 1.20 12.81 -3.09
C ILE A 47 2.64 12.65 -3.57
N TYR A 48 3.00 11.44 -3.94
CA TYR A 48 4.34 11.13 -4.44
C TYR A 48 4.69 11.97 -5.66
N SER A 49 3.73 12.11 -6.59
CA SER A 49 3.93 12.94 -7.78
C SER A 49 4.16 14.40 -7.43
N GLN A 50 3.44 14.93 -6.44
CA GLN A 50 3.61 16.31 -6.00
C GLN A 50 5.00 16.53 -5.40
N ILE A 51 5.47 15.58 -4.60
CA ILE A 51 6.79 15.69 -3.98
C ILE A 51 7.89 15.73 -5.04
N HIS A 52 7.78 14.90 -6.06
CA HIS A 52 8.76 14.85 -7.13
C HIS A 52 8.74 16.08 -8.01
N GLU A 53 7.58 16.69 -8.19
CA GLU A 53 7.46 17.88 -9.00
C GLU A 53 8.14 19.09 -8.37
N GLU A 54 8.27 19.12 -7.07
CA GLU A 54 8.92 20.20 -6.35
C GLU A 54 10.43 20.21 -6.52
N ASN A 55 10.98 19.11 -6.96
CA ASN A 55 12.41 19.03 -7.19
C ASN A 55 12.80 19.43 -8.58
#